data_11d40b1b88da4c7da438ae6499740f37
#
_entry.id   11d40b1b88da4c7da438ae6499740f37
#
_cell.length_a   1.000
_cell.length_b   1.000
_cell.length_c   1.000
_cell.angle_alpha   90.00
_cell.angle_beta   90.00
_cell.angle_gamma   90.00
#
_symmetry.space_group_name_H-M   'P 1'
#
loop_
_entity.id
_entity.type
_entity.pdbx_description
1 polymer ?
#
loop_
_entity_poly.entity_id
_entity_poly.type
_entity_poly.pdbx_seq_one_letter_code
_entity_poly.pdbx_strand_id
1 'polypeptide(L)'
;LVISCKGKEDNELDATDPGKATLITPENNKTCETGSNISETQSQIEFTWTVTLNTDSYDLAVTDLNTISTINKTGLTSAASLADLDKGVPYSWYVISKNSASSKTTNSDTWKFYVAGKGIVNYAPFTAELKTPKSGATVTRDEFGKVKFTWDGSDPDTGDTLKYTLYVDKINGKQTPPSSQTDINSETFEVELEATTAYYWRVKTSDGVNSSFSNILTFNTE
;
A
#
# COMPACT_ATOMS: atom_id res chain seq x y z
N LEU A 1 32.86 41.16 9.11
CA LEU A 1 32.78 39.77 8.60
C LEU A 1 31.68 39.07 9.39
N VAL A 2 30.49 38.92 8.81
CA VAL A 2 29.36 38.20 9.44
C VAL A 2 29.34 36.79 8.81
N ILE A 3 29.68 35.78 9.60
CA ILE A 3 29.58 34.39 9.21
C ILE A 3 28.13 33.96 9.52
N SER A 4 27.32 33.80 8.49
CA SER A 4 26.01 33.18 8.58
C SER A 4 26.17 31.66 8.54
N CYS A 5 26.00 31.02 9.68
CA CYS A 5 25.79 29.57 9.72
C CYS A 5 24.39 29.24 9.17
N LYS A 6 24.33 28.67 7.98
CA LYS A 6 23.13 27.97 7.49
C LYS A 6 22.98 26.70 8.33
N GLY A 7 22.00 26.71 9.24
CA GLY A 7 21.58 25.51 9.95
C GLY A 7 21.01 24.49 8.96
N LYS A 8 21.43 23.23 9.10
CA LYS A 8 20.76 22.06 8.55
C LYS A 8 19.31 22.09 9.06
N GLU A 9 18.36 22.04 8.15
CA GLU A 9 16.99 21.70 8.52
C GLU A 9 16.95 20.20 8.89
N ASP A 10 17.24 19.92 10.14
CA ASP A 10 16.84 18.65 10.72
C ASP A 10 15.31 18.68 10.82
N ASN A 11 14.62 17.75 10.17
CA ASN A 11 13.20 17.50 10.35
C ASN A 11 12.98 16.96 11.80
N GLU A 12 13.23 17.77 12.81
CA GLU A 12 12.68 17.53 14.13
C GLU A 12 11.16 17.69 14.02
N LEU A 13 10.43 16.63 14.31
CA LEU A 13 8.98 16.69 14.53
C LEU A 13 8.75 17.80 15.58
N ASP A 14 7.98 18.81 15.20
CA ASP A 14 7.59 19.87 16.12
C ASP A 14 6.98 19.18 17.35
N ALA A 15 7.28 19.68 18.57
CA ALA A 15 6.84 19.04 19.81
C ALA A 15 5.30 18.89 19.93
N THR A 16 4.57 19.49 19.01
CA THR A 16 3.09 19.41 18.89
C THR A 16 2.62 18.43 17.81
N ASP A 17 3.48 17.90 16.95
CA ASP A 17 3.04 17.02 15.87
C ASP A 17 2.55 15.66 16.42
N PRO A 18 1.49 15.07 15.80
CA PRO A 18 0.98 13.77 16.24
C PRO A 18 2.00 12.67 16.05
N GLY A 19 2.12 11.78 17.03
CA GLY A 19 3.02 10.63 16.97
C GLY A 19 2.57 9.58 15.94
N LYS A 20 3.52 8.79 15.40
CA LYS A 20 3.23 7.67 14.50
C LYS A 20 2.66 6.50 15.30
N ALA A 21 1.43 6.06 14.98
CA ALA A 21 0.84 4.88 15.56
C ALA A 21 1.53 3.60 15.05
N THR A 22 1.75 2.65 15.96
CA THR A 22 2.15 1.28 15.61
C THR A 22 0.91 0.42 15.57
N LEU A 23 0.68 -0.26 14.45
CA LEU A 23 -0.46 -1.15 14.27
C LEU A 23 -0.28 -2.41 15.13
N ILE A 24 -1.40 -3.02 15.61
CA ILE A 24 -1.38 -4.21 16.46
C ILE A 24 -2.22 -5.32 15.83
N THR A 25 -3.53 -5.10 15.61
CA THR A 25 -4.44 -6.08 14.98
C THR A 25 -5.32 -5.40 13.94
N PRO A 26 -5.66 -6.09 12.84
CA PRO A 26 -5.10 -7.38 12.36
C PRO A 26 -3.60 -7.29 12.05
N GLU A 27 -2.86 -8.37 12.33
CA GLU A 27 -1.41 -8.43 12.06
C GLU A 27 -1.10 -8.35 10.56
N ASN A 28 0.08 -7.81 10.23
CA ASN A 28 0.49 -7.73 8.84
C ASN A 28 0.65 -9.12 8.20
N ASN A 29 0.08 -9.28 7.01
CA ASN A 29 0.06 -10.53 6.23
C ASN A 29 -0.66 -11.70 6.92
N LYS A 30 -1.58 -11.41 7.86
CA LYS A 30 -2.41 -12.45 8.46
C LYS A 30 -3.38 -13.02 7.43
N THR A 31 -3.34 -14.32 7.23
CA THR A 31 -4.09 -15.02 6.17
C THR A 31 -5.50 -15.44 6.57
N CYS A 32 -5.84 -15.38 7.86
CA CYS A 32 -7.13 -15.86 8.36
C CYS A 32 -7.56 -15.03 9.57
N GLU A 33 -8.04 -13.81 9.32
CA GLU A 33 -8.67 -13.00 10.37
C GLU A 33 -10.17 -13.34 10.44
N THR A 34 -10.62 -13.88 11.54
CA THR A 34 -12.00 -14.37 11.65
C THR A 34 -12.97 -13.29 12.13
N GLY A 35 -12.54 -12.43 13.04
CA GLY A 35 -13.40 -11.45 13.67
C GLY A 35 -14.66 -12.05 14.32
N SER A 36 -15.66 -11.22 14.51
CA SER A 36 -17.00 -11.63 14.96
C SER A 36 -17.91 -11.84 13.76
N ASN A 37 -18.55 -13.00 13.67
CA ASN A 37 -19.48 -13.33 12.59
C ASN A 37 -20.75 -12.47 12.67
N ILE A 38 -21.04 -11.67 11.66
CA ILE A 38 -22.28 -10.87 11.57
C ILE A 38 -23.25 -11.38 10.51
N SER A 39 -22.78 -12.06 9.47
CA SER A 39 -23.63 -12.68 8.45
C SER A 39 -22.87 -13.82 7.74
N GLU A 40 -23.54 -14.47 6.78
CA GLU A 40 -22.91 -15.47 5.91
C GLU A 40 -21.75 -14.89 5.10
N THR A 41 -21.81 -13.61 4.77
CA THR A 41 -20.86 -12.94 3.88
C THR A 41 -19.95 -11.93 4.59
N GLN A 42 -20.23 -11.55 5.84
CA GLN A 42 -19.50 -10.50 6.54
C GLN A 42 -19.05 -10.91 7.93
N SER A 43 -17.90 -10.39 8.34
CA SER A 43 -17.37 -10.43 9.70
C SER A 43 -17.03 -9.02 10.19
N GLN A 44 -17.23 -8.77 11.47
CA GLN A 44 -16.76 -7.55 12.12
C GLN A 44 -15.35 -7.76 12.62
N ILE A 45 -14.44 -6.95 12.12
CA ILE A 45 -13.01 -7.01 12.45
C ILE A 45 -12.65 -5.88 13.40
N GLU A 46 -11.91 -6.19 14.44
CA GLU A 46 -11.36 -5.24 15.37
C GLU A 46 -9.97 -4.76 14.90
N PHE A 47 -9.81 -3.45 14.78
CA PHE A 47 -8.55 -2.79 14.47
C PHE A 47 -8.01 -2.15 15.74
N THR A 48 -6.76 -2.44 16.10
CA THR A 48 -6.09 -1.84 17.25
C THR A 48 -4.71 -1.34 16.89
N TRP A 49 -4.29 -0.26 17.58
CA TRP A 49 -2.97 0.35 17.43
C TRP A 49 -2.50 0.96 18.73
N THR A 50 -1.27 1.44 18.78
CA THR A 50 -0.76 2.09 19.97
C THR A 50 -1.30 3.52 20.12
N VAL A 51 -1.64 3.91 21.34
CA VAL A 51 -1.84 5.33 21.66
C VAL A 51 -0.53 6.08 21.44
N THR A 52 -0.61 7.25 20.84
CA THR A 52 0.56 8.06 20.50
C THR A 52 0.55 9.41 21.22
N LEU A 53 1.74 9.96 21.43
CA LEU A 53 1.88 11.29 22.03
C LEU A 53 1.32 12.36 21.09
N ASN A 54 0.87 13.46 21.67
CA ASN A 54 0.36 14.62 20.93
C ASN A 54 -0.75 14.27 19.94
N THR A 55 -1.63 13.34 20.29
CA THR A 55 -2.69 12.85 19.39
C THR A 55 -4.04 12.93 20.10
N ASP A 56 -4.97 13.67 19.54
CA ASP A 56 -6.34 13.84 20.06
C ASP A 56 -7.31 12.84 19.41
N SER A 57 -7.05 12.47 18.17
CA SER A 57 -7.91 11.58 17.41
C SER A 57 -7.16 10.83 16.31
N TYR A 58 -7.80 9.78 15.82
CA TYR A 58 -7.30 8.93 14.75
C TYR A 58 -8.34 8.83 13.63
N ASP A 59 -7.87 8.67 12.41
CA ASP A 59 -8.70 8.18 11.31
C ASP A 59 -8.17 6.79 10.91
N LEU A 60 -9.08 5.84 10.78
CA LEU A 60 -8.80 4.50 10.27
C LEU A 60 -9.25 4.42 8.81
N ALA A 61 -8.36 3.99 7.92
CA ALA A 61 -8.65 3.66 6.53
C ALA A 61 -8.47 2.16 6.30
N VAL A 62 -9.51 1.49 5.78
CA VAL A 62 -9.51 0.07 5.43
C VAL A 62 -9.91 -0.06 3.97
N THR A 63 -9.02 -0.59 3.13
CA THR A 63 -9.21 -0.70 1.69
C THR A 63 -9.37 -2.16 1.27
N ASP A 64 -10.47 -2.48 0.63
CA ASP A 64 -10.66 -3.73 -0.11
C ASP A 64 -9.70 -3.78 -1.30
N LEU A 65 -8.85 -4.78 -1.37
CA LEU A 65 -7.81 -4.89 -2.40
C LEU A 65 -8.30 -5.47 -3.73
N ASN A 66 -9.51 -6.04 -3.76
CA ASN A 66 -10.13 -6.49 -5.01
C ASN A 66 -10.82 -5.33 -5.75
N THR A 67 -11.54 -4.48 -5.00
CA THR A 67 -12.37 -3.40 -5.57
C THR A 67 -11.70 -2.03 -5.48
N ILE A 68 -10.66 -1.89 -4.64
CA ILE A 68 -9.99 -0.62 -4.31
C ILE A 68 -10.95 0.37 -3.62
N SER A 69 -11.99 -0.15 -3.02
CA SER A 69 -12.95 0.62 -2.21
C SER A 69 -12.40 0.80 -0.79
N THR A 70 -12.51 2.00 -0.22
CA THR A 70 -11.99 2.32 1.11
C THR A 70 -13.10 2.71 2.08
N ILE A 71 -13.13 2.05 3.22
CA ILE A 71 -13.92 2.42 4.40
C ILE A 71 -13.07 3.38 5.23
N ASN A 72 -13.59 4.57 5.49
CA ASN A 72 -12.95 5.56 6.34
C ASN A 72 -13.76 5.76 7.62
N LYS A 73 -13.12 5.65 8.77
CA LYS A 73 -13.69 6.02 10.09
C LYS A 73 -12.85 7.13 10.68
N THR A 74 -13.45 8.27 10.90
CA THR A 74 -12.73 9.50 11.28
C THR A 74 -13.08 9.95 12.69
N GLY A 75 -12.15 10.69 13.30
CA GLY A 75 -12.38 11.31 14.63
C GLY A 75 -12.43 10.29 15.77
N LEU A 76 -11.76 9.15 15.64
CA LEU A 76 -11.71 8.13 16.69
C LEU A 76 -10.86 8.64 17.86
N THR A 77 -11.41 8.60 19.06
CA THR A 77 -10.72 9.03 20.29
C THR A 77 -10.09 7.86 21.06
N SER A 78 -10.33 6.64 20.64
CA SER A 78 -9.68 5.43 21.15
C SER A 78 -8.71 4.84 20.14
N ALA A 79 -7.72 4.09 20.61
CA ALA A 79 -6.78 3.38 19.76
C ALA A 79 -7.33 2.03 19.26
N ALA A 80 -8.63 1.97 19.04
CA ALA A 80 -9.36 0.81 18.53
C ALA A 80 -10.59 1.23 17.72
N SER A 81 -10.98 0.40 16.74
CA SER A 81 -12.23 0.57 15.98
C SER A 81 -12.67 -0.76 15.40
N LEU A 82 -13.96 -0.90 15.16
CA LEU A 82 -14.56 -2.06 14.49
C LEU A 82 -14.94 -1.69 13.06
N ALA A 83 -14.80 -2.61 12.11
CA ALA A 83 -15.35 -2.46 10.78
C ALA A 83 -15.95 -3.78 10.30
N ASP A 84 -17.11 -3.69 9.61
CA ASP A 84 -17.78 -4.82 8.99
C ASP A 84 -17.17 -5.02 7.61
N LEU A 85 -16.58 -6.20 7.38
CA LEU A 85 -15.82 -6.53 6.18
C LEU A 85 -16.34 -7.81 5.54
N ASP A 86 -16.24 -7.89 4.23
CA ASP A 86 -16.64 -9.08 3.48
C ASP A 86 -15.63 -10.21 3.71
N LYS A 87 -16.17 -11.41 3.90
CA LYS A 87 -15.39 -12.64 4.09
C LYS A 87 -14.70 -13.07 2.80
N GLY A 88 -13.51 -13.65 2.93
CA GLY A 88 -12.74 -14.14 1.80
C GLY A 88 -12.13 -13.03 0.94
N VAL A 89 -11.98 -11.84 1.49
CA VAL A 89 -11.47 -10.65 0.80
C VAL A 89 -10.17 -10.18 1.44
N PRO A 90 -9.15 -9.82 0.65
CA PRO A 90 -7.94 -9.18 1.14
C PRO A 90 -8.17 -7.69 1.39
N TYR A 91 -7.64 -7.21 2.50
CA TYR A 91 -7.70 -5.80 2.88
C TYR A 91 -6.31 -5.25 3.20
N SER A 92 -6.15 -3.96 2.98
CA SER A 92 -5.06 -3.17 3.57
C SER A 92 -5.63 -2.12 4.52
N TRP A 93 -4.86 -1.75 5.54
CA TRP A 93 -5.29 -0.74 6.48
C TRP A 93 -4.14 0.07 7.05
N TYR A 94 -4.45 1.30 7.45
CA TYR A 94 -3.55 2.20 8.15
C TYR A 94 -4.34 3.19 9.00
N VAL A 95 -3.62 3.87 9.88
CA VAL A 95 -4.18 4.87 10.80
C VAL A 95 -3.48 6.20 10.57
N ILE A 96 -4.24 7.28 10.66
CA ILE A 96 -3.75 8.65 10.62
C ILE A 96 -3.95 9.27 12.01
N SER A 97 -2.86 9.62 12.67
CA SER A 97 -2.88 10.37 13.94
C SER A 97 -3.09 11.86 13.68
N LYS A 98 -3.94 12.50 14.47
CA LYS A 98 -4.32 13.92 14.37
C LYS A 98 -4.27 14.63 15.70
N ASN A 99 -3.95 15.91 15.65
CA ASN A 99 -3.92 16.79 16.80
C ASN A 99 -4.59 18.13 16.46
N SER A 100 -5.46 18.62 17.33
CA SER A 100 -6.16 19.90 17.15
C SER A 100 -5.23 21.12 17.23
N ALA A 101 -4.06 20.97 17.84
CA ALA A 101 -3.04 22.03 17.94
C ALA A 101 -2.09 22.07 16.73
N SER A 102 -2.17 21.11 15.81
CA SER A 102 -1.31 21.01 14.61
C SER A 102 -2.17 20.75 13.37
N SER A 103 -1.82 21.37 12.25
CA SER A 103 -2.41 21.04 10.95
C SER A 103 -1.76 19.80 10.30
N LYS A 104 -0.67 19.30 10.87
CA LYS A 104 0.02 18.11 10.38
C LYS A 104 -0.68 16.85 10.87
N THR A 105 -0.56 15.80 10.09
CA THR A 105 -1.03 14.46 10.43
C THR A 105 0.10 13.44 10.25
N THR A 106 0.07 12.35 10.98
CA THR A 106 1.11 11.30 10.90
C THR A 106 0.45 9.96 10.58
N ASN A 107 0.90 9.35 9.48
CA ASN A 107 0.42 8.03 9.06
C ASN A 107 1.22 6.91 9.72
N SER A 108 0.53 5.84 10.11
CA SER A 108 1.16 4.55 10.44
C SER A 108 1.77 3.90 9.19
N ASP A 109 2.41 2.75 9.37
CA ASP A 109 2.66 1.82 8.27
C ASP A 109 1.32 1.30 7.72
N THR A 110 1.33 0.76 6.50
CA THR A 110 0.17 0.10 5.91
C THR A 110 0.34 -1.41 6.04
N TRP A 111 -0.62 -2.08 6.70
CA TRP A 111 -0.65 -3.52 6.86
C TRP A 111 -1.73 -4.15 5.99
N LYS A 112 -1.59 -5.44 5.71
CA LYS A 112 -2.50 -6.24 4.89
C LYS A 112 -2.92 -7.49 5.64
N PHE A 113 -4.15 -7.96 5.39
CA PHE A 113 -4.66 -9.19 5.96
C PHE A 113 -5.81 -9.75 5.11
N TYR A 114 -6.19 -11.00 5.39
CA TYR A 114 -7.34 -11.65 4.80
C TYR A 114 -8.43 -11.86 5.84
N VAL A 115 -9.68 -11.53 5.50
CA VAL A 115 -10.85 -11.93 6.29
C VAL A 115 -11.21 -13.37 5.93
N ALA A 116 -11.29 -14.25 6.94
CA ALA A 116 -11.63 -15.65 6.76
C ALA A 116 -12.96 -15.81 6.03
N GLY A 117 -12.96 -16.62 4.99
CA GLY A 117 -14.15 -17.01 4.21
C GLY A 117 -14.57 -18.45 4.42
N LYS A 118 -15.72 -18.84 3.87
CA LYS A 118 -16.11 -20.25 3.78
C LYS A 118 -15.21 -20.93 2.74
N GLY A 119 -14.26 -21.78 3.21
CA GLY A 119 -13.56 -22.76 2.38
C GLY A 119 -13.02 -22.23 1.07
N ILE A 120 -12.36 -21.08 1.05
CA ILE A 120 -11.64 -20.65 -0.13
C ILE A 120 -10.50 -21.65 -0.31
N VAL A 121 -10.51 -22.37 -1.42
CA VAL A 121 -9.48 -23.36 -1.75
C VAL A 121 -8.24 -22.65 -2.30
N ASN A 122 -8.40 -21.40 -2.78
CA ASN A 122 -7.35 -20.58 -3.36
C ASN A 122 -7.59 -19.09 -3.03
N TYR A 123 -6.71 -18.49 -2.24
CA TYR A 123 -6.74 -17.06 -1.93
C TYR A 123 -6.12 -16.25 -3.07
N ALA A 124 -6.55 -15.03 -3.27
CA ALA A 124 -5.89 -14.15 -4.23
C ALA A 124 -4.54 -13.63 -3.67
N PRO A 125 -3.54 -13.39 -4.53
CA PRO A 125 -2.25 -12.88 -4.09
C PRO A 125 -2.38 -11.53 -3.41
N PHE A 126 -1.49 -11.25 -2.45
CA PHE A 126 -1.34 -9.90 -1.90
C PHE A 126 -0.90 -8.93 -3.00
N THR A 127 -1.25 -7.67 -2.84
CA THR A 127 -0.78 -6.63 -3.75
C THR A 127 0.74 -6.54 -3.71
N ALA A 128 1.39 -6.48 -4.87
CA ALA A 128 2.84 -6.34 -4.94
C ALA A 128 3.32 -5.08 -4.20
N GLU A 129 4.40 -5.21 -3.46
CA GLU A 129 5.10 -4.10 -2.84
C GLU A 129 6.08 -3.49 -3.86
N LEU A 130 5.78 -2.29 -4.35
CA LEU A 130 6.60 -1.62 -5.35
C LEU A 130 7.90 -1.07 -4.74
N LYS A 131 9.05 -1.46 -5.29
CA LYS A 131 10.39 -1.08 -4.78
C LYS A 131 11.01 0.05 -5.58
N THR A 132 11.17 -0.12 -6.88
CA THR A 132 11.75 0.90 -7.78
C THR A 132 11.02 0.93 -9.12
N PRO A 133 10.83 2.13 -9.70
CA PRO A 133 11.09 3.47 -9.15
C PRO A 133 10.22 3.84 -7.96
N LYS A 134 10.75 4.60 -6.99
CA LYS A 134 9.98 5.16 -5.87
C LYS A 134 9.05 6.28 -6.35
N SER A 135 7.98 6.52 -5.60
CA SER A 135 7.07 7.63 -5.90
C SER A 135 7.79 8.98 -5.85
N GLY A 136 7.61 9.78 -6.91
CA GLY A 136 8.23 11.10 -7.06
C GLY A 136 9.73 11.08 -7.42
N ALA A 137 10.33 9.90 -7.65
CA ALA A 137 11.73 9.80 -8.01
C ALA A 137 11.98 10.36 -9.43
N THR A 138 13.19 10.89 -9.66
CA THR A 138 13.78 11.06 -10.98
C THR A 138 14.80 9.96 -11.19
N VAL A 139 14.66 9.20 -12.26
CA VAL A 139 15.51 8.04 -12.54
C VAL A 139 16.26 8.19 -13.85
N THR A 140 17.54 7.81 -13.81
CA THR A 140 18.39 7.74 -15.00
C THR A 140 18.06 6.46 -15.77
N ARG A 141 17.91 6.59 -17.08
CA ARG A 141 17.77 5.44 -17.98
C ARG A 141 19.17 4.85 -18.26
N ASP A 142 19.24 3.56 -18.54
CA ASP A 142 20.47 2.92 -18.97
C ASP A 142 20.90 3.38 -20.40
N GLU A 143 22.01 2.85 -20.90
CA GLU A 143 22.54 3.17 -22.23
C GLU A 143 21.60 2.78 -23.39
N PHE A 144 20.62 1.91 -23.13
CA PHE A 144 19.57 1.50 -24.07
C PHE A 144 18.25 2.25 -23.86
N GLY A 145 18.22 3.27 -23.00
CA GLY A 145 17.01 4.03 -22.69
C GLY A 145 16.04 3.31 -21.76
N LYS A 146 16.48 2.26 -21.06
CA LYS A 146 15.61 1.45 -20.20
C LYS A 146 15.64 1.90 -18.75
N VAL A 147 14.50 1.71 -18.09
CA VAL A 147 14.34 1.82 -16.64
C VAL A 147 14.02 0.45 -16.07
N LYS A 148 14.69 0.09 -14.98
CA LYS A 148 14.45 -1.16 -14.26
C LYS A 148 13.38 -0.96 -13.20
N PHE A 149 12.33 -1.78 -13.27
CA PHE A 149 11.27 -1.87 -12.28
C PHE A 149 11.52 -3.07 -11.36
N THR A 150 11.26 -2.91 -10.07
CA THR A 150 11.36 -4.01 -9.09
C THR A 150 10.20 -3.94 -8.11
N TRP A 151 9.73 -5.10 -7.69
CA TRP A 151 8.64 -5.27 -6.71
C TRP A 151 8.82 -6.58 -5.95
N ASP A 152 8.10 -6.77 -4.86
CA ASP A 152 7.98 -8.05 -4.18
C ASP A 152 6.51 -8.49 -4.25
N GLY A 153 6.27 -9.71 -4.71
CA GLY A 153 4.97 -10.36 -4.68
C GLY A 153 4.89 -11.38 -3.55
N SER A 154 3.68 -11.64 -3.08
CA SER A 154 3.44 -12.71 -2.11
C SER A 154 2.01 -13.24 -2.22
N ASP A 155 1.82 -14.50 -1.83
CA ASP A 155 0.55 -15.17 -1.80
C ASP A 155 0.34 -15.88 -0.45
N PRO A 156 -0.89 -15.91 0.10
CA PRO A 156 -1.18 -16.71 1.28
C PRO A 156 -1.01 -18.21 1.06
N ASP A 157 -1.26 -18.68 -0.17
CA ASP A 157 -1.20 -20.09 -0.52
C ASP A 157 0.24 -20.49 -0.86
N THR A 158 0.84 -21.28 0.03
CA THR A 158 2.22 -21.73 -0.13
C THR A 158 2.33 -22.71 -1.30
N GLY A 159 3.11 -22.33 -2.31
CA GLY A 159 3.34 -23.15 -3.50
C GLY A 159 2.77 -22.57 -4.77
N ASP A 160 1.98 -21.52 -4.69
CA ASP A 160 1.46 -20.85 -5.87
C ASP A 160 2.57 -20.13 -6.65
N THR A 161 2.46 -20.23 -7.96
CA THR A 161 3.39 -19.55 -8.88
C THR A 161 2.78 -18.24 -9.30
N LEU A 162 3.38 -17.15 -8.83
CA LEU A 162 2.91 -15.81 -9.17
C LEU A 162 3.38 -15.37 -10.56
N LYS A 163 2.48 -14.72 -11.26
CA LYS A 163 2.75 -14.01 -12.51
C LYS A 163 2.39 -12.54 -12.36
N TYR A 164 3.15 -11.71 -13.06
CA TYR A 164 2.99 -10.27 -12.95
C TYR A 164 2.64 -9.65 -14.30
N THR A 165 1.90 -8.56 -14.26
CA THR A 165 1.71 -7.65 -15.39
C THR A 165 2.14 -6.26 -14.95
N LEU A 166 3.12 -5.69 -15.66
CA LEU A 166 3.62 -4.36 -15.39
C LEU A 166 2.86 -3.33 -16.24
N TYR A 167 2.19 -2.40 -15.58
CA TYR A 167 1.54 -1.25 -16.20
C TYR A 167 2.46 -0.06 -16.07
N VAL A 168 2.87 0.53 -17.20
CA VAL A 168 3.65 1.77 -17.25
C VAL A 168 3.09 2.64 -18.37
N ASP A 169 2.61 3.83 -18.03
CA ASP A 169 2.08 4.76 -19.02
C ASP A 169 2.23 6.23 -18.57
N LYS A 170 1.95 7.17 -19.48
CA LYS A 170 2.05 8.62 -19.25
C LYS A 170 0.73 9.24 -18.78
N ILE A 171 -0.32 8.46 -18.57
CA ILE A 171 -1.68 8.95 -18.36
C ILE A 171 -2.11 8.73 -16.90
N ASN A 172 -2.13 7.49 -16.44
CA ASN A 172 -2.69 7.16 -15.11
C ASN A 172 -2.26 5.79 -14.55
N GLY A 173 -1.35 5.05 -15.18
CA GLY A 173 -0.92 3.71 -14.76
C GLY A 173 -1.97 2.62 -14.95
N LYS A 174 -2.99 2.85 -15.79
CA LYS A 174 -4.10 1.91 -16.02
C LYS A 174 -4.31 1.56 -17.49
N GLN A 175 -3.48 2.11 -18.38
CA GLN A 175 -3.58 1.81 -19.80
C GLN A 175 -3.19 0.35 -20.07
N THR A 176 -3.78 -0.28 -21.06
CA THR A 176 -3.48 -1.68 -21.42
C THR A 176 -1.99 -1.83 -21.72
N PRO A 177 -1.26 -2.67 -20.99
CA PRO A 177 0.16 -2.86 -21.25
C PRO A 177 0.39 -3.68 -22.52
N PRO A 178 1.53 -3.52 -23.18
CA PRO A 178 1.92 -4.40 -24.28
C PRO A 178 2.12 -5.84 -23.79
N SER A 179 1.99 -6.81 -24.71
CA SER A 179 2.11 -8.24 -24.35
C SER A 179 3.46 -8.61 -23.72
N SER A 180 4.53 -7.90 -24.04
CA SER A 180 5.85 -8.10 -23.42
C SER A 180 5.88 -7.78 -21.91
N GLN A 181 4.92 -7.03 -21.41
CA GLN A 181 4.79 -6.65 -20.00
C GLN A 181 3.73 -7.47 -19.26
N THR A 182 3.27 -8.56 -19.84
CA THR A 182 2.32 -9.52 -19.26
C THR A 182 2.97 -10.86 -18.98
N ASP A 183 2.40 -11.65 -18.08
CA ASP A 183 2.88 -13.00 -17.71
C ASP A 183 4.36 -13.05 -17.29
N ILE A 184 4.86 -11.98 -16.67
CA ILE A 184 6.24 -11.90 -16.17
C ILE A 184 6.37 -12.86 -14.98
N ASN A 185 7.43 -13.71 -15.00
CA ASN A 185 7.69 -14.69 -13.93
C ASN A 185 8.74 -14.20 -12.90
N SER A 186 9.21 -12.96 -13.02
CA SER A 186 10.21 -12.37 -12.12
C SER A 186 9.68 -11.10 -11.47
N GLU A 187 10.23 -10.74 -10.33
CA GLU A 187 9.92 -9.52 -9.60
C GLU A 187 10.70 -8.29 -10.09
N THR A 188 11.20 -8.41 -11.31
CA THR A 188 11.93 -7.33 -11.98
C THR A 188 11.65 -7.35 -13.48
N PHE A 189 11.56 -6.18 -14.07
CA PHE A 189 11.40 -6.01 -15.51
C PHE A 189 11.98 -4.68 -15.98
N GLU A 190 12.46 -4.62 -17.22
CA GLU A 190 13.02 -3.41 -17.81
C GLU A 190 12.16 -2.93 -18.96
N VAL A 191 11.88 -1.63 -18.99
CA VAL A 191 11.08 -0.99 -20.04
C VAL A 191 11.86 0.17 -20.63
N GLU A 192 11.94 0.22 -21.94
CA GLU A 192 12.45 1.38 -22.66
C GLU A 192 11.45 2.54 -22.57
N LEU A 193 11.91 3.70 -22.10
CA LEU A 193 11.08 4.87 -21.82
C LEU A 193 11.72 6.12 -22.43
N GLU A 194 10.89 7.12 -22.74
CA GLU A 194 11.36 8.42 -23.20
C GLU A 194 12.06 9.21 -22.10
N ALA A 195 13.01 10.06 -22.47
CA ALA A 195 13.69 10.99 -21.55
C ALA A 195 12.74 12.10 -21.09
N THR A 196 13.07 12.71 -19.94
CA THR A 196 12.42 13.92 -19.43
C THR A 196 10.89 13.83 -19.42
N THR A 197 10.38 12.65 -19.02
CA THR A 197 8.96 12.31 -19.13
C THR A 197 8.43 11.78 -17.79
N ALA A 198 7.22 12.20 -17.42
CA ALA A 198 6.52 11.69 -16.25
C ALA A 198 5.77 10.40 -16.60
N TYR A 199 5.89 9.40 -15.73
CA TYR A 199 5.23 8.11 -15.87
C TYR A 199 4.46 7.72 -14.61
N TYR A 200 3.41 6.92 -14.82
CA TYR A 200 2.64 6.22 -13.80
C TYR A 200 2.88 4.73 -13.95
N TRP A 201 3.04 4.01 -12.84
CA TRP A 201 3.22 2.59 -12.91
C TRP A 201 2.58 1.83 -11.74
N ARG A 202 2.20 0.59 -12.00
CA ARG A 202 1.70 -0.37 -11.03
C ARG A 202 1.94 -1.80 -11.51
N VAL A 203 1.76 -2.76 -10.62
CA VAL A 203 1.86 -4.19 -10.92
C VAL A 203 0.52 -4.86 -10.60
N LYS A 204 0.07 -5.72 -11.51
CA LYS A 204 -0.95 -6.74 -11.25
C LYS A 204 -0.22 -8.03 -10.89
N THR A 205 -0.56 -8.66 -9.78
CA THR A 205 -0.10 -9.99 -9.36
C THR A 205 -1.22 -10.99 -9.60
N SER A 206 -0.91 -12.17 -10.14
CA SER A 206 -1.89 -13.24 -10.39
C SER A 206 -1.30 -14.59 -10.02
N ASP A 207 -2.12 -15.44 -9.39
CA ASP A 207 -1.88 -16.86 -9.12
C ASP A 207 -2.41 -17.80 -10.25
N GLY A 208 -2.96 -17.22 -11.31
CA GLY A 208 -3.60 -17.94 -12.42
C GLY A 208 -5.13 -18.07 -12.27
N VAL A 209 -5.67 -17.91 -11.09
CA VAL A 209 -7.13 -17.93 -10.79
C VAL A 209 -7.61 -16.54 -10.38
N ASN A 210 -6.92 -15.96 -9.42
CA ASN A 210 -7.21 -14.64 -8.86
C ASN A 210 -6.12 -13.63 -9.21
N SER A 211 -6.36 -12.37 -8.89
CA SER A 211 -5.35 -11.33 -9.06
C SER A 211 -5.59 -10.12 -8.17
N SER A 212 -4.52 -9.40 -7.88
CA SER A 212 -4.52 -8.14 -7.15
C SER A 212 -3.73 -7.05 -7.88
N PHE A 213 -4.00 -5.79 -7.56
CA PHE A 213 -3.27 -4.65 -8.11
C PHE A 213 -2.56 -3.89 -7.00
N SER A 214 -1.32 -3.48 -7.26
CA SER A 214 -0.62 -2.55 -6.38
C SER A 214 -1.22 -1.13 -6.47
N ASN A 215 -0.80 -0.27 -5.55
CA ASN A 215 -0.96 1.17 -5.70
C ASN A 215 -0.29 1.66 -6.98
N ILE A 216 -0.71 2.84 -7.48
CA ILE A 216 -0.06 3.51 -8.60
C ILE A 216 1.01 4.45 -8.04
N LEU A 217 2.24 4.34 -8.52
CA LEU A 217 3.32 5.27 -8.24
C LEU A 217 3.63 6.13 -9.47
N THR A 218 4.22 7.31 -9.24
CA THR A 218 4.67 8.23 -10.28
C THR A 218 6.16 8.45 -10.19
N PHE A 219 6.84 8.64 -11.32
CA PHE A 219 8.24 9.00 -11.38
C PHE A 219 8.54 9.78 -12.67
N ASN A 220 9.71 10.39 -12.73
CA ASN A 220 10.22 11.08 -13.92
C ASN A 220 11.47 10.38 -14.42
N THR A 221 11.69 10.41 -15.73
CA THR A 221 12.96 10.04 -16.36
C THR A 221 13.80 11.29 -16.62
N GLU A 222 15.11 11.17 -16.56
CA GLU A 222 16.09 12.16 -17.06
C GLU A 222 16.77 11.70 -18.33
#